data_ec5ea1e81a667695e1fa673dc91b44d7
#
_entry.id   ec5ea1e81a667695e1fa673dc91b44d7
#
_cell.length_a   1.000
_cell.length_b   1.000
_cell.length_c   1.000
_cell.angle_alpha   90.00
_cell.angle_beta   90.00
_cell.angle_gamma   90.00
#
_symmetry.space_group_name_H-M   'P 1'
#
loop_
_entity.id
_entity.type
_entity.pdbx_description
1 polymer ?
#
loop_
_entity_poly.entity_id
_entity_poly.type
_entity_poly.pdbx_seq_one_letter_code
_entity_poly.pdbx_strand_id
1 'polypeptide(L)'
;MSETLYPITVVVNGVERTAQVPARLTLVDWLREELRLTGTHVGCEHGICGACSIMLDGEPVRSCLIYAVQADGHRVTTVEGLAQPDGSLSVLQDSFCHLHALQCGYCTPGMLIAAQGLLNTTPHPTDEQIREAIGGNLCRCTGYQQIVEAVKHAAARLAVGPLSHGLIFTHIFSEHKGY
;
A
#
# COMPACT_ATOMS: atom_id res chain seq x y z
N MET A 1 33.73 -19.93 2.92
CA MET A 1 32.68 -20.73 3.60
C MET A 1 31.43 -20.57 2.76
N SER A 2 30.82 -21.67 2.28
CA SER A 2 29.56 -21.61 1.55
C SER A 2 28.44 -21.23 2.52
N GLU A 3 27.63 -20.24 2.18
CA GLU A 3 26.45 -19.85 2.96
C GLU A 3 25.36 -20.90 2.79
N THR A 4 24.71 -21.30 3.90
CA THR A 4 23.58 -22.23 3.85
C THR A 4 22.36 -21.50 3.31
N LEU A 5 21.75 -22.06 2.27
CA LEU A 5 20.51 -21.55 1.66
C LEU A 5 19.34 -22.40 2.12
N TYR A 6 18.19 -21.76 2.28
CA TYR A 6 16.93 -22.37 2.70
C TYR A 6 15.89 -22.20 1.60
N PRO A 7 15.18 -23.27 1.22
CA PRO A 7 14.08 -23.18 0.27
C PRO A 7 12.91 -22.44 0.91
N ILE A 8 12.29 -21.55 0.16
CA ILE A 8 11.04 -20.89 0.54
C ILE A 8 10.06 -20.91 -0.62
N THR A 9 8.77 -20.93 -0.29
CA THR A 9 7.66 -20.77 -1.23
C THR A 9 6.68 -19.74 -0.66
N VAL A 10 6.54 -18.60 -1.33
CA VAL A 10 5.75 -17.45 -0.87
C VAL A 10 4.81 -17.02 -1.99
N VAL A 11 3.53 -16.77 -1.68
CA VAL A 11 2.61 -16.17 -2.65
C VAL A 11 2.75 -14.65 -2.60
N VAL A 12 3.36 -14.03 -3.61
CA VAL A 12 3.59 -12.59 -3.67
C VAL A 12 2.70 -11.96 -4.74
N ASN A 13 1.82 -11.03 -4.34
CA ASN A 13 0.84 -10.37 -5.21
C ASN A 13 0.02 -11.38 -6.03
N GLY A 14 -0.39 -12.48 -5.40
CA GLY A 14 -1.18 -13.54 -6.03
C GLY A 14 -0.39 -14.54 -6.88
N VAL A 15 0.94 -14.38 -7.00
CA VAL A 15 1.81 -15.28 -7.78
C VAL A 15 2.72 -16.05 -6.84
N GLU A 16 2.74 -17.37 -6.96
CA GLU A 16 3.66 -18.22 -6.20
C GLU A 16 5.11 -17.98 -6.64
N ARG A 17 6.01 -17.79 -5.69
CA ARG A 17 7.43 -17.57 -5.87
C ARG A 17 8.22 -18.57 -5.03
N THR A 18 9.15 -19.26 -5.65
CA THR A 18 10.08 -20.17 -4.98
C THR A 18 11.50 -19.60 -5.07
N ALA A 19 12.26 -19.70 -3.98
CA ALA A 19 13.63 -19.22 -3.95
C ALA A 19 14.48 -20.05 -2.98
N GLN A 20 15.81 -19.93 -3.13
CA GLN A 20 16.80 -20.38 -2.16
C GLN A 20 17.42 -19.16 -1.50
N VAL A 21 17.15 -18.92 -0.25
CA VAL A 21 17.54 -17.68 0.44
C VAL A 21 18.44 -17.95 1.63
N PRO A 22 19.43 -17.08 1.90
CA PRO A 22 20.19 -17.16 3.13
C PRO A 22 19.33 -16.75 4.34
N ALA A 23 19.56 -17.36 5.49
CA ALA A 23 18.76 -17.13 6.71
C ALA A 23 18.67 -15.65 7.14
N ARG A 24 19.70 -14.86 6.83
CA ARG A 24 19.81 -13.45 7.22
C ARG A 24 19.18 -12.46 6.24
N LEU A 25 18.70 -12.91 5.06
CA LEU A 25 18.08 -12.04 4.07
C LEU A 25 16.76 -11.50 4.60
N THR A 26 16.62 -10.17 4.67
CA THR A 26 15.36 -9.57 5.08
C THR A 26 14.29 -9.74 4.00
N LEU A 27 13.04 -9.77 4.41
CA LEU A 27 11.92 -9.87 3.47
C LEU A 27 11.90 -8.69 2.50
N VAL A 28 12.20 -7.47 2.99
CA VAL A 28 12.24 -6.28 2.14
C VAL A 28 13.34 -6.38 1.07
N ASP A 29 14.52 -6.88 1.42
CA ASP A 29 15.61 -7.02 0.44
C ASP A 29 15.27 -8.10 -0.58
N TRP A 30 14.69 -9.22 -0.17
CA TRP A 30 14.22 -10.25 -1.09
C TRP A 30 13.18 -9.71 -2.09
N LEU A 31 12.18 -8.95 -1.61
CA LEU A 31 11.17 -8.33 -2.46
C LEU A 31 11.78 -7.36 -3.47
N ARG A 32 12.72 -6.51 -3.02
CA ARG A 32 13.31 -5.46 -3.84
C ARG A 32 14.38 -5.96 -4.81
N GLU A 33 15.31 -6.78 -4.30
CA GLU A 33 16.52 -7.15 -5.07
C GLU A 33 16.28 -8.40 -5.93
N GLU A 34 15.57 -9.41 -5.40
CA GLU A 34 15.33 -10.65 -6.12
C GLU A 34 14.05 -10.59 -6.97
N LEU A 35 12.94 -10.10 -6.42
CA LEU A 35 11.67 -10.02 -7.14
C LEU A 35 11.46 -8.70 -7.90
N ARG A 36 12.36 -7.73 -7.72
CA ARG A 36 12.29 -6.40 -8.35
C ARG A 36 11.02 -5.61 -8.03
N LEU A 37 10.37 -5.90 -6.89
CA LEU A 37 9.23 -5.17 -6.38
C LEU A 37 9.72 -3.96 -5.57
N THR A 38 10.14 -2.92 -6.27
CA THR A 38 10.84 -1.77 -5.68
C THR A 38 9.91 -0.73 -5.06
N GLY A 39 8.60 -0.89 -5.20
CA GLY A 39 7.61 -0.02 -4.55
C GLY A 39 7.64 -0.09 -3.03
N THR A 40 8.09 -1.19 -2.43
CA THR A 40 8.36 -1.27 -1.00
C THR A 40 9.67 -0.54 -0.69
N HIS A 41 9.60 0.63 -0.01
CA HIS A 41 10.78 1.46 0.26
C HIS A 41 11.47 1.11 1.58
N VAL A 42 12.78 1.41 1.69
CA VAL A 42 13.58 1.19 2.90
C VAL A 42 14.10 2.52 3.44
N GLY A 43 13.63 2.93 4.64
CA GLY A 43 14.02 4.23 5.22
C GLY A 43 14.85 4.13 6.49
N CYS A 44 14.58 3.18 7.39
CA CYS A 44 15.23 3.14 8.71
C CYS A 44 15.84 1.78 9.09
N GLU A 45 15.33 0.67 8.52
CA GLU A 45 15.72 -0.71 8.85
C GLU A 45 15.54 -1.10 10.36
N HIS A 46 14.75 -0.30 11.09
CA HIS A 46 14.50 -0.46 12.53
C HIS A 46 13.02 -0.64 12.86
N GLY A 47 12.14 -0.75 11.84
CA GLY A 47 10.71 -0.88 12.05
C GLY A 47 9.96 0.39 12.40
N ILE A 48 10.63 1.56 12.46
CA ILE A 48 10.06 2.82 12.97
C ILE A 48 9.33 3.60 11.88
N CYS A 49 9.95 3.80 10.70
CA CYS A 49 9.47 4.76 9.70
C CYS A 49 8.25 4.28 8.89
N GLY A 50 8.00 2.99 8.83
CA GLY A 50 6.88 2.42 8.10
C GLY A 50 7.00 2.39 6.57
N ALA A 51 8.09 2.90 5.98
CA ALA A 51 8.25 2.93 4.52
C ALA A 51 8.25 1.53 3.88
N CYS A 52 8.71 0.51 4.62
CA CYS A 52 8.78 -0.89 4.20
C CYS A 52 7.52 -1.71 4.52
N SER A 53 6.39 -1.07 4.82
CA SER A 53 5.14 -1.80 5.12
C SER A 53 4.67 -2.61 3.93
N ILE A 54 4.25 -3.83 4.21
CA ILE A 54 3.59 -4.78 3.30
C ILE A 54 2.42 -5.42 4.04
N MET A 55 1.53 -6.12 3.33
CA MET A 55 0.61 -7.06 3.96
C MET A 55 1.26 -8.43 4.04
N LEU A 56 1.20 -9.06 5.20
CA LEU A 56 1.51 -10.47 5.41
C LEU A 56 0.24 -11.15 5.91
N ASP A 57 -0.31 -12.07 5.14
CA ASP A 57 -1.59 -12.74 5.39
C ASP A 57 -2.76 -11.77 5.69
N GLY A 58 -2.73 -10.60 5.07
CA GLY A 58 -3.76 -9.57 5.22
C GLY A 58 -3.49 -8.52 6.31
N GLU A 59 -2.44 -8.68 7.12
CA GLU A 59 -2.07 -7.75 8.19
C GLU A 59 -0.88 -6.86 7.78
N PRO A 60 -0.92 -5.55 8.05
CA PRO A 60 0.20 -4.65 7.78
C PRO A 60 1.39 -4.92 8.71
N VAL A 61 2.54 -5.24 8.13
CA VAL A 61 3.78 -5.51 8.86
C VAL A 61 4.97 -4.75 8.30
N ARG A 62 6.08 -4.69 9.06
CA ARG A 62 7.35 -4.06 8.65
C ARG A 62 8.29 -5.11 8.07
N SER A 63 8.41 -5.18 6.75
CA SER A 63 9.24 -6.19 6.08
C SER A 63 10.73 -6.11 6.38
N CYS A 64 11.24 -4.97 6.86
CA CYS A 64 12.64 -4.85 7.32
C CYS A 64 12.93 -5.59 8.64
N LEU A 65 11.90 -5.99 9.39
CA LEU A 65 12.02 -6.75 10.64
C LEU A 65 11.71 -8.25 10.48
N ILE A 66 11.43 -8.69 9.27
CA ILE A 66 11.08 -10.08 8.95
C ILE A 66 12.16 -10.61 8.03
N TYR A 67 12.67 -11.82 8.30
CA TYR A 67 13.53 -12.53 7.37
C TYR A 67 12.74 -13.22 6.28
N ALA A 68 13.30 -13.33 5.08
CA ALA A 68 12.63 -14.00 3.95
C ALA A 68 12.23 -15.43 4.29
N VAL A 69 13.05 -16.17 5.05
CA VAL A 69 12.77 -17.52 5.54
C VAL A 69 11.50 -17.60 6.41
N GLN A 70 11.12 -16.52 7.08
CA GLN A 70 9.92 -16.48 7.93
C GLN A 70 8.63 -16.29 7.10
N ALA A 71 8.77 -15.89 5.85
CA ALA A 71 7.62 -15.73 4.95
C ALA A 71 7.28 -17.02 4.19
N ASP A 72 8.02 -18.12 4.42
CA ASP A 72 7.72 -19.41 3.80
C ASP A 72 6.30 -19.89 4.13
N GLY A 73 5.54 -20.27 3.10
CA GLY A 73 4.14 -20.68 3.21
C GLY A 73 3.13 -19.54 3.37
N HIS A 74 3.57 -18.28 3.47
CA HIS A 74 2.72 -17.11 3.68
C HIS A 74 2.35 -16.36 2.39
N ARG A 75 1.41 -15.41 2.52
CA ARG A 75 0.94 -14.54 1.43
C ARG A 75 1.40 -13.11 1.68
N VAL A 76 2.14 -12.56 0.74
CA VAL A 76 2.63 -11.18 0.77
C VAL A 76 1.90 -10.35 -0.27
N THR A 77 1.40 -9.17 0.13
CA THR A 77 0.93 -8.16 -0.82
C THR A 77 1.74 -6.89 -0.62
N THR A 78 2.40 -6.43 -1.69
CA THR A 78 3.12 -5.16 -1.74
C THR A 78 2.22 -4.08 -2.35
N VAL A 79 2.70 -2.83 -2.39
CA VAL A 79 1.94 -1.72 -2.99
C VAL A 79 1.59 -1.98 -4.46
N GLU A 80 2.43 -2.70 -5.19
CA GLU A 80 2.16 -3.11 -6.58
C GLU A 80 0.94 -4.03 -6.68
N GLY A 81 0.72 -4.87 -5.67
CA GLY A 81 -0.44 -5.77 -5.60
C GLY A 81 -1.74 -5.10 -5.16
N LEU A 82 -1.73 -3.80 -4.85
CA LEU A 82 -2.96 -3.05 -4.56
C LEU A 82 -3.66 -2.54 -5.83
N ALA A 83 -2.99 -2.52 -6.97
CA ALA A 83 -3.59 -2.13 -8.25
C ALA A 83 -4.61 -3.17 -8.71
N GLN A 84 -5.53 -2.75 -9.60
CA GLN A 84 -6.48 -3.65 -10.23
C GLN A 84 -5.75 -4.61 -11.21
N PRO A 85 -6.35 -5.76 -11.54
CA PRO A 85 -5.75 -6.72 -12.47
C PRO A 85 -5.45 -6.16 -13.87
N ASP A 86 -6.17 -5.13 -14.30
CA ASP A 86 -5.96 -4.42 -15.57
C ASP A 86 -4.85 -3.36 -15.50
N GLY A 87 -4.20 -3.19 -14.33
CA GLY A 87 -3.16 -2.20 -14.07
C GLY A 87 -3.68 -0.82 -13.68
N SER A 88 -4.99 -0.61 -13.62
CA SER A 88 -5.55 0.64 -13.11
C SER A 88 -5.38 0.75 -11.60
N LEU A 89 -5.41 1.99 -11.09
CA LEU A 89 -5.27 2.26 -9.66
C LEU A 89 -6.49 1.71 -8.89
N SER A 90 -6.25 1.18 -7.70
CA SER A 90 -7.33 0.89 -6.75
C SER A 90 -8.01 2.19 -6.31
N VAL A 91 -9.23 2.08 -5.75
CA VAL A 91 -9.97 3.23 -5.23
C VAL A 91 -9.14 4.03 -4.21
N LEU A 92 -8.36 3.35 -3.37
CA LEU A 92 -7.48 3.99 -2.40
C LEU A 92 -6.32 4.73 -3.08
N GLN A 93 -5.62 4.09 -4.02
CA GLN A 93 -4.53 4.70 -4.77
C GLN A 93 -5.01 5.92 -5.56
N ASP A 94 -6.16 5.81 -6.24
CA ASP A 94 -6.78 6.90 -6.98
C ASP A 94 -7.15 8.07 -6.05
N SER A 95 -7.70 7.78 -4.86
CA SER A 95 -8.01 8.80 -3.86
C SER A 95 -6.79 9.57 -3.37
N PHE A 96 -5.64 8.88 -3.20
CA PHE A 96 -4.37 9.52 -2.87
C PHE A 96 -3.89 10.46 -3.97
N CYS A 97 -4.04 10.07 -5.23
CA CYS A 97 -3.71 10.95 -6.37
C CYS A 97 -4.66 12.13 -6.45
N HIS A 98 -5.96 11.89 -6.35
CA HIS A 98 -7.00 12.90 -6.50
C HIS A 98 -6.92 14.00 -5.44
N LEU A 99 -6.64 13.65 -4.20
CA LEU A 99 -6.56 14.57 -3.05
C LEU A 99 -5.12 15.03 -2.73
N HIS A 100 -4.18 14.77 -3.63
CA HIS A 100 -2.77 15.16 -3.45
C HIS A 100 -2.17 14.69 -2.11
N ALA A 101 -2.53 13.47 -1.68
CA ALA A 101 -2.07 12.88 -0.42
C ALA A 101 -0.62 12.41 -0.45
N LEU A 102 0.16 12.91 -1.37
CA LEU A 102 1.58 12.65 -1.55
C LEU A 102 2.32 13.90 -2.07
N GLN A 103 3.61 14.00 -1.76
CA GLN A 103 4.50 15.02 -2.32
C GLN A 103 5.74 14.32 -2.91
N CYS A 104 6.76 14.01 -2.10
CA CYS A 104 7.92 13.28 -2.61
C CYS A 104 7.61 11.81 -2.95
N GLY A 105 6.54 11.25 -2.44
CA GLY A 105 6.09 9.87 -2.72
C GLY A 105 6.77 8.79 -1.87
N TYR A 106 7.81 9.11 -1.10
CA TYR A 106 8.61 8.09 -0.42
C TYR A 106 7.84 7.29 0.64
N CYS A 107 6.99 7.94 1.43
CA CYS A 107 6.15 7.26 2.43
C CYS A 107 4.88 6.62 1.83
N THR A 108 4.51 7.01 0.61
CA THR A 108 3.22 6.67 0.01
C THR A 108 2.93 5.17 -0.06
N PRO A 109 3.85 4.29 -0.48
CA PRO A 109 3.60 2.86 -0.47
C PRO A 109 3.22 2.31 0.91
N GLY A 110 3.99 2.67 1.93
CA GLY A 110 3.72 2.24 3.30
C GLY A 110 2.41 2.81 3.86
N MET A 111 2.07 4.07 3.52
CA MET A 111 0.79 4.69 3.89
C MET A 111 -0.39 3.96 3.24
N LEU A 112 -0.28 3.60 1.97
CA LEU A 112 -1.31 2.85 1.25
C LEU A 112 -1.54 1.47 1.86
N ILE A 113 -0.48 0.76 2.23
CA ILE A 113 -0.58 -0.54 2.91
C ILE A 113 -1.26 -0.40 4.28
N ALA A 114 -0.85 0.57 5.10
CA ALA A 114 -1.45 0.80 6.41
C ALA A 114 -2.94 1.18 6.31
N ALA A 115 -3.28 2.09 5.38
CA ALA A 115 -4.65 2.49 5.13
C ALA A 115 -5.51 1.34 4.58
N GLN A 116 -4.95 0.49 3.68
CA GLN A 116 -5.65 -0.67 3.16
C GLN A 116 -5.94 -1.69 4.26
N GLY A 117 -5.00 -1.93 5.18
CA GLY A 117 -5.21 -2.79 6.34
C GLY A 117 -6.37 -2.31 7.22
N LEU A 118 -6.43 -1.00 7.49
CA LEU A 118 -7.56 -0.41 8.20
C LEU A 118 -8.89 -0.62 7.45
N LEU A 119 -8.92 -0.31 6.16
CA LEU A 119 -10.16 -0.41 5.36
C LEU A 119 -10.66 -1.86 5.22
N ASN A 120 -9.77 -2.85 5.28
CA ASN A 120 -10.14 -4.26 5.26
C ASN A 120 -10.94 -4.68 6.52
N THR A 121 -10.64 -4.06 7.66
CA THR A 121 -11.28 -4.38 8.95
C THR A 121 -12.36 -3.37 9.35
N THR A 122 -12.21 -2.13 8.93
CA THR A 122 -13.08 -1.00 9.29
C THR A 122 -13.47 -0.23 8.04
N PRO A 123 -14.57 -0.62 7.35
CA PRO A 123 -14.98 0.01 6.10
C PRO A 123 -15.37 1.50 6.23
N HIS A 124 -15.76 1.93 7.42
CA HIS A 124 -16.16 3.32 7.71
C HIS A 124 -15.34 3.88 8.89
N PRO A 125 -14.03 4.11 8.71
CA PRO A 125 -13.17 4.54 9.80
C PRO A 125 -13.45 6.00 10.19
N THR A 126 -13.32 6.29 11.48
CA THR A 126 -13.27 7.67 11.97
C THR A 126 -11.92 8.31 11.68
N ASP A 127 -11.84 9.63 11.75
CA ASP A 127 -10.57 10.36 11.59
C ASP A 127 -9.51 9.89 12.58
N GLU A 128 -9.91 9.56 13.81
CA GLU A 128 -9.01 9.06 14.84
C GLU A 128 -8.45 7.68 14.48
N GLN A 129 -9.31 6.76 14.06
CA GLN A 129 -8.89 5.42 13.61
C GLN A 129 -7.94 5.50 12.40
N ILE A 130 -8.19 6.42 11.46
CA ILE A 130 -7.28 6.64 10.33
C ILE A 130 -5.92 7.14 10.83
N ARG A 131 -5.89 8.16 11.70
CA ARG A 131 -4.65 8.70 12.26
C ARG A 131 -3.87 7.65 13.05
N GLU A 132 -4.54 6.81 13.81
CA GLU A 132 -3.93 5.71 14.53
C GLU A 132 -3.30 4.70 13.57
N ALA A 133 -4.04 4.24 12.57
CA ALA A 133 -3.56 3.25 11.59
C ALA A 133 -2.32 3.73 10.81
N ILE A 134 -2.30 5.01 10.39
CA ILE A 134 -1.16 5.57 9.65
C ILE A 134 -0.07 6.13 10.57
N GLY A 135 -0.31 6.24 11.88
CA GLY A 135 0.61 6.85 12.85
C GLY A 135 1.99 6.20 12.92
N GLY A 136 2.07 4.91 12.58
CA GLY A 136 3.33 4.17 12.44
C GLY A 136 4.09 4.42 11.14
N ASN A 137 3.61 5.30 10.25
CA ASN A 137 4.21 5.60 8.96
C ASN A 137 4.61 7.08 8.91
N LEU A 138 5.92 7.36 8.83
CA LEU A 138 6.42 8.74 8.89
C LEU A 138 6.35 9.41 7.53
N CYS A 139 5.72 10.58 7.50
CA CYS A 139 5.73 11.49 6.36
C CYS A 139 6.32 12.85 6.76
N ARG A 140 7.36 13.31 6.05
CA ARG A 140 8.01 14.61 6.33
C ARG A 140 7.42 15.75 5.51
N CYS A 141 6.59 15.47 4.52
CA CYS A 141 6.18 16.43 3.51
C CYS A 141 4.75 16.96 3.70
N THR A 142 3.76 16.06 3.90
CA THR A 142 2.33 16.37 3.73
C THR A 142 1.64 16.98 4.94
N GLY A 143 2.19 16.81 6.15
CA GLY A 143 1.47 17.14 7.39
C GLY A 143 0.27 16.23 7.68
N TYR A 144 0.11 15.12 6.94
CA TYR A 144 -0.89 14.04 7.12
C TYR A 144 -2.34 14.40 6.78
N GLN A 145 -2.73 15.66 6.73
CA GLN A 145 -4.13 16.04 6.54
C GLN A 145 -4.72 15.47 5.24
N GLN A 146 -4.03 15.66 4.11
CA GLN A 146 -4.49 15.14 2.82
C GLN A 146 -4.51 13.60 2.80
N ILE A 147 -3.63 12.94 3.56
CA ILE A 147 -3.62 11.48 3.68
C ILE A 147 -4.89 11.01 4.40
N VAL A 148 -5.25 11.64 5.52
CA VAL A 148 -6.50 11.34 6.24
C VAL A 148 -7.72 11.54 5.34
N GLU A 149 -7.79 12.66 4.63
CA GLU A 149 -8.89 12.95 3.70
C GLU A 149 -8.97 11.94 2.54
N ALA A 150 -7.82 11.50 2.02
CA ALA A 150 -7.78 10.49 0.96
C ALA A 150 -8.29 9.13 1.42
N VAL A 151 -7.98 8.71 2.65
CA VAL A 151 -8.51 7.46 3.22
C VAL A 151 -10.02 7.56 3.44
N LYS A 152 -10.53 8.69 3.96
CA LYS A 152 -11.98 8.93 4.10
C LYS A 152 -12.70 8.91 2.77
N HIS A 153 -12.13 9.58 1.76
CA HIS A 153 -12.67 9.59 0.41
C HIS A 153 -12.73 8.19 -0.20
N ALA A 154 -11.67 7.40 -0.02
CA ALA A 154 -11.65 6.01 -0.46
C ALA A 154 -12.71 5.17 0.24
N ALA A 155 -12.85 5.29 1.57
CA ALA A 155 -13.87 4.60 2.36
C ALA A 155 -15.28 4.91 1.85
N ALA A 156 -15.59 6.20 1.60
CA ALA A 156 -16.89 6.62 1.09
C ALA A 156 -17.18 6.02 -0.30
N ARG A 157 -16.18 5.98 -1.18
CA ARG A 157 -16.34 5.40 -2.54
C ARG A 157 -16.54 3.88 -2.51
N LEU A 158 -15.81 3.19 -1.64
CA LEU A 158 -15.94 1.73 -1.46
C LEU A 158 -17.32 1.34 -0.91
N ALA A 159 -17.90 2.17 -0.04
CA ALA A 159 -19.22 1.94 0.52
C ALA A 159 -20.36 2.06 -0.50
N VAL A 160 -20.18 2.89 -1.53
CA VAL A 160 -21.22 3.10 -2.57
C VAL A 160 -21.22 1.98 -3.62
N GLY A 161 -20.21 1.09 -3.61
CA GLY A 161 -20.03 0.07 -4.65
C GLY A 161 -19.50 0.66 -5.97
N PRO A 162 -19.20 -0.15 -6.99
CA PRO A 162 -18.82 0.37 -8.29
C PRO A 162 -20.01 1.12 -8.89
N LEU A 163 -19.97 2.45 -8.83
CA LEU A 163 -20.86 3.29 -9.64
C LEU A 163 -20.58 2.90 -11.09
N SER A 164 -21.59 2.33 -11.74
CA SER A 164 -21.60 2.15 -13.19
C SER A 164 -21.13 3.46 -13.82
N HIS A 165 -20.02 3.42 -14.58
CA HIS A 165 -19.50 4.56 -15.32
C HIS A 165 -20.49 4.95 -16.41
N GLY A 166 -21.48 5.74 -16.03
CA GLY A 166 -22.48 6.30 -16.94
C GLY A 166 -23.26 7.38 -16.21
N LEU A 167 -23.10 8.62 -16.67
CA LEU A 167 -23.89 9.81 -16.33
C LEU A 167 -23.46 10.63 -15.10
N ILE A 168 -22.34 11.35 -15.15
CA ILE A 168 -22.22 12.72 -14.59
C ILE A 168 -21.10 13.49 -15.32
N PHE A 169 -21.22 13.72 -16.63
CA PHE A 169 -20.40 14.71 -17.35
C PHE A 169 -21.21 15.49 -18.40
N THR A 170 -22.46 15.88 -18.08
CA THR A 170 -23.27 16.67 -19.03
C THR A 170 -24.05 17.83 -18.40
N HIS A 171 -23.61 18.43 -17.29
CA HIS A 171 -24.35 19.59 -16.76
C HIS A 171 -23.49 20.72 -16.11
N ILE A 172 -22.26 21.00 -16.56
CA ILE A 172 -21.52 22.20 -16.12
C ILE A 172 -20.96 23.05 -17.27
N PHE A 173 -21.35 22.83 -18.54
CA PHE A 173 -20.96 23.72 -19.65
C PHE A 173 -22.17 24.15 -20.50
N SER A 174 -23.16 24.76 -19.86
CA SER A 174 -24.23 25.42 -20.57
C SER A 174 -24.80 26.55 -19.72
N GLU A 175 -24.01 27.61 -19.57
CA GLU A 175 -24.53 28.96 -19.30
C GLU A 175 -23.32 29.92 -19.15
N HIS A 176 -22.80 30.42 -20.25
CA HIS A 176 -22.25 31.76 -20.39
C HIS A 176 -22.00 32.05 -21.88
N LYS A 177 -23.12 32.29 -22.60
CA LYS A 177 -23.10 33.13 -23.78
C LYS A 177 -24.02 34.30 -23.48
N GLY A 178 -23.45 35.46 -23.33
CA GLY A 178 -24.18 36.71 -23.22
C GLY A 178 -23.36 37.81 -22.57
N TYR A 179 -22.56 38.49 -23.32
CA TYR A 179 -22.28 39.91 -23.57
C TYR A 179 -20.90 40.05 -24.20
#